data_a91a607b0a012c0ed5689c9883aa8d3a
#
_entry.id   a91a607b0a012c0ed5689c9883aa8d3a
#
_cell.length_a   1.000
_cell.length_b   1.000
_cell.length_c   1.000
_cell.angle_alpha   90.00
_cell.angle_beta   90.00
_cell.angle_gamma   90.00
#
_symmetry.space_group_name_H-M   'P 1'
#
loop_
_entity.id
_entity.type
_entity.pdbx_description
1 polymer ?
#
loop_
_entity_poly.entity_id
_entity_poly.type
_entity_poly.pdbx_seq_one_letter_code
_entity_poly.pdbx_strand_id
1 'polypeptide(L)'
;PLPGMEEYILSFPNYYVTGILISLIIGLVFLSYFGIRFAGETKKRSDALNKLQQILAKEYELESLGGQAAAAAHSLGTPLATISVVAKEMRKEVGDNSKLTKDIDLLISQTIRCSEILKKISQKKIISDEFLSSMGFEDLLEEIIKSFKESSEKNIKLNTDKDINKIDIKRNPELVYGLRNFIGNAVKFSNQNILISIISDNINLYVLIEDDGPGFPEDIIKALGEPYIKSRSKLSKDNGGLGLGTFLGKTLLERQSAIISFENGSSLNGAIVKIKW
;
A
#
# COMPACT_ATOMS: atom_id res chain seq x y z
N PRO A 1 -50.57 -53.92 24.19
CA PRO A 1 -50.10 -53.07 25.24
C PRO A 1 -49.47 -53.95 26.33
N LEU A 2 -48.20 -53.72 26.60
CA LEU A 2 -47.50 -54.39 27.66
C LEU A 2 -48.06 -53.87 29.00
N PRO A 3 -48.45 -54.73 29.95
CA PRO A 3 -48.95 -54.29 31.27
C PRO A 3 -47.76 -53.68 32.02
N GLY A 4 -47.90 -52.42 32.43
CA GLY A 4 -46.93 -51.77 33.29
C GLY A 4 -46.33 -50.44 32.75
N MET A 5 -46.80 -49.92 31.59
CA MET A 5 -46.49 -48.55 31.20
C MET A 5 -47.57 -47.62 31.81
N GLU A 6 -47.45 -47.37 33.11
CA GLU A 6 -48.06 -46.16 33.66
C GLU A 6 -47.36 -44.96 33.02
N GLU A 7 -48.12 -44.07 32.38
CA GLU A 7 -47.64 -42.81 31.88
C GLU A 7 -47.13 -42.01 33.11
N TYR A 8 -45.81 -42.04 33.34
CA TYR A 8 -45.17 -41.12 34.23
C TYR A 8 -45.29 -39.70 33.64
N ILE A 9 -46.43 -39.06 33.88
CA ILE A 9 -46.59 -37.64 33.66
C ILE A 9 -45.65 -36.95 34.65
N LEU A 10 -44.44 -36.64 34.25
CA LEU A 10 -43.47 -35.83 34.99
C LEU A 10 -44.05 -34.38 35.10
N SER A 11 -44.86 -34.12 36.11
CA SER A 11 -45.35 -32.78 36.42
C SER A 11 -44.23 -32.01 37.13
N PHE A 12 -43.50 -31.21 36.38
CA PHE A 12 -42.49 -30.31 36.96
C PHE A 12 -43.17 -29.19 37.73
N PRO A 13 -42.65 -28.81 38.92
CA PRO A 13 -43.16 -27.65 39.68
C PRO A 13 -43.11 -26.38 38.82
N ASN A 14 -44.11 -25.50 38.94
CA ASN A 14 -44.23 -24.29 38.08
C ASN A 14 -42.98 -23.39 38.15
N TYR A 15 -42.31 -23.30 39.30
CA TYR A 15 -41.07 -22.53 39.44
C TYR A 15 -39.90 -23.12 38.62
N TYR A 16 -39.88 -24.42 38.35
CA TYR A 16 -38.89 -25.06 37.53
C TYR A 16 -39.11 -24.76 36.03
N VAL A 17 -40.35 -24.84 35.60
CA VAL A 17 -40.76 -24.51 34.23
C VAL A 17 -40.48 -23.02 33.91
N THR A 18 -40.83 -22.11 34.86
CA THR A 18 -40.51 -20.69 34.68
C THR A 18 -39.03 -20.41 34.71
N GLY A 19 -38.23 -21.12 35.52
CA GLY A 19 -36.77 -21.01 35.51
C GLY A 19 -36.11 -21.42 34.17
N ILE A 20 -36.57 -22.54 33.59
CA ILE A 20 -36.14 -22.99 32.28
C ILE A 20 -36.50 -21.96 31.19
N LEU A 21 -37.72 -21.44 31.21
CA LEU A 21 -38.19 -20.47 30.21
C LEU A 21 -37.39 -19.17 30.27
N ILE A 22 -37.11 -18.65 31.47
CA ILE A 22 -36.26 -17.46 31.66
C ILE A 22 -34.85 -17.72 31.17
N SER A 23 -34.26 -18.89 31.47
CA SER A 23 -32.93 -19.27 31.02
C SER A 23 -32.84 -19.37 29.48
N LEU A 24 -33.88 -19.95 28.87
CA LEU A 24 -33.96 -20.04 27.41
C LEU A 24 -34.06 -18.64 26.76
N ILE A 25 -34.87 -17.75 27.31
CA ILE A 25 -34.98 -16.37 26.80
C ILE A 25 -33.64 -15.64 26.91
N ILE A 26 -32.98 -15.73 28.08
CA ILE A 26 -31.66 -15.11 28.27
C ILE A 26 -30.65 -15.68 27.29
N GLY A 27 -30.62 -17.00 27.12
CA GLY A 27 -29.74 -17.67 26.13
C GLY A 27 -30.01 -17.23 24.70
N LEU A 28 -31.28 -17.09 24.31
CA LEU A 28 -31.67 -16.67 22.96
C LEU A 28 -31.30 -15.19 22.71
N VAL A 29 -31.52 -14.31 23.69
CA VAL A 29 -31.13 -12.90 23.61
C VAL A 29 -29.59 -12.78 23.47
N PHE A 30 -28.86 -13.54 24.31
CA PHE A 30 -27.39 -13.55 24.27
C PHE A 30 -26.86 -14.04 22.89
N LEU A 31 -27.37 -15.17 22.39
CA LEU A 31 -27.01 -15.72 21.09
C LEU A 31 -27.34 -14.74 19.95
N SER A 32 -28.52 -14.12 19.99
CA SER A 32 -28.92 -13.15 18.97
C SER A 32 -28.02 -11.92 18.98
N TYR A 33 -27.73 -11.37 20.15
CA TYR A 33 -26.83 -10.22 20.30
C TYR A 33 -25.41 -10.55 19.79
N PHE A 34 -24.88 -11.71 20.22
CA PHE A 34 -23.55 -12.14 19.79
C PHE A 34 -23.50 -12.42 18.29
N GLY A 35 -24.53 -13.08 17.73
CA GLY A 35 -24.63 -13.36 16.30
C GLY A 35 -24.64 -12.10 15.46
N ILE A 36 -25.45 -11.09 15.82
CA ILE A 36 -25.50 -9.82 15.09
C ILE A 36 -24.16 -9.09 15.17
N ARG A 37 -23.53 -9.06 16.33
CA ARG A 37 -22.24 -8.41 16.51
C ARG A 37 -21.14 -9.10 15.71
N PHE A 38 -21.08 -10.43 15.76
CA PHE A 38 -20.11 -11.22 15.01
C PHE A 38 -20.30 -11.09 13.49
N ALA A 39 -21.55 -11.16 13.01
CA ALA A 39 -21.85 -10.95 11.59
C ALA A 39 -21.42 -9.55 11.10
N GLY A 40 -21.66 -8.51 11.91
CA GLY A 40 -21.22 -7.16 11.62
C GLY A 40 -19.71 -7.02 11.52
N GLU A 41 -18.96 -7.66 12.41
CA GLU A 41 -17.49 -7.64 12.40
C GLU A 41 -16.92 -8.40 11.19
N THR A 42 -17.47 -9.58 10.92
CA THR A 42 -17.07 -10.39 9.75
C THR A 42 -17.35 -9.66 8.43
N LYS A 43 -18.49 -8.96 8.34
CA LYS A 43 -18.81 -8.15 7.17
C LYS A 43 -17.79 -7.03 6.95
N LYS A 44 -17.40 -6.30 8.01
CA LYS A 44 -16.40 -5.23 7.92
C LYS A 44 -15.04 -5.76 7.43
N ARG A 45 -14.61 -6.92 7.94
CA ARG A 45 -13.36 -7.57 7.51
C ARG A 45 -13.44 -8.00 6.04
N SER A 46 -14.56 -8.59 5.63
CA SER A 46 -14.78 -8.98 4.23
C SER A 46 -14.77 -7.79 3.28
N ASP A 47 -15.45 -6.69 3.64
CA ASP A 47 -15.46 -5.46 2.82
C ASP A 47 -14.07 -4.84 2.70
N ALA A 48 -13.27 -4.87 3.78
CA ALA A 48 -11.90 -4.40 3.77
C ALA A 48 -11.00 -5.25 2.87
N LEU A 49 -11.13 -6.58 2.93
CA LEU A 49 -10.38 -7.52 2.07
C LEU A 49 -10.77 -7.37 0.60
N ASN A 50 -12.05 -7.23 0.29
CA ASN A 50 -12.50 -6.99 -1.07
C ASN A 50 -11.90 -5.70 -1.64
N LYS A 51 -11.85 -4.64 -0.83
CA LYS A 51 -11.24 -3.37 -1.25
C LYS A 51 -9.73 -3.51 -1.46
N LEU A 52 -9.05 -4.29 -0.64
CA LEU A 52 -7.64 -4.63 -0.83
C LEU A 52 -7.43 -5.35 -2.17
N GLN A 53 -8.23 -6.37 -2.47
CA GLN A 53 -8.15 -7.11 -3.74
C GLN A 53 -8.35 -6.20 -4.95
N GLN A 54 -9.32 -5.26 -4.88
CA GLN A 54 -9.54 -4.28 -5.96
C GLN A 54 -8.33 -3.36 -6.17
N ILE A 55 -7.71 -2.90 -5.07
CA ILE A 55 -6.51 -2.04 -5.15
C ILE A 55 -5.35 -2.82 -5.77
N LEU A 56 -5.10 -4.04 -5.32
CA LEU A 56 -4.04 -4.89 -5.87
C LEU A 56 -4.27 -5.21 -7.34
N ALA A 57 -5.49 -5.58 -7.73
CA ALA A 57 -5.84 -5.84 -9.12
C ALA A 57 -5.55 -4.62 -10.00
N LYS A 58 -5.89 -3.42 -9.53
CA LYS A 58 -5.60 -2.18 -10.25
C LYS A 58 -4.09 -1.89 -10.34
N GLU A 59 -3.32 -2.16 -9.29
CA GLU A 59 -1.86 -2.02 -9.30
C GLU A 59 -1.21 -3.00 -10.30
N TYR A 60 -1.63 -4.26 -10.32
CA TYR A 60 -1.15 -5.24 -11.31
C TYR A 60 -1.52 -4.84 -12.74
N GLU A 61 -2.74 -4.32 -12.96
CA GLU A 61 -3.15 -3.80 -14.27
C GLU A 61 -2.27 -2.63 -14.71
N LEU A 62 -2.03 -1.66 -13.83
CA LEU A 62 -1.17 -0.52 -14.09
C LEU A 62 0.28 -0.95 -14.34
N GLU A 63 0.79 -1.93 -13.63
CA GLU A 63 2.12 -2.50 -13.82
C GLU A 63 2.23 -3.16 -15.20
N SER A 64 1.25 -4.00 -15.57
CA SER A 64 1.19 -4.64 -16.89
C SER A 64 1.13 -3.62 -18.02
N LEU A 65 0.21 -2.64 -17.93
CA LEU A 65 0.08 -1.58 -18.93
C LEU A 65 1.38 -0.78 -19.11
N GLY A 66 2.10 -0.55 -18.01
CA GLY A 66 3.36 0.16 -18.09
C GLY A 66 4.48 -0.63 -18.74
N GLY A 67 4.56 -1.93 -18.54
CA GLY A 67 5.49 -2.80 -19.25
C GLY A 67 5.23 -2.75 -20.76
N GLN A 68 3.96 -2.87 -21.17
CA GLN A 68 3.56 -2.75 -22.57
C GLN A 68 3.89 -1.35 -23.15
N ALA A 69 3.63 -0.29 -22.38
CA ALA A 69 3.96 1.08 -22.82
C ALA A 69 5.47 1.30 -22.96
N ALA A 70 6.29 0.75 -22.09
CA ALA A 70 7.74 0.82 -22.17
C ALA A 70 8.28 0.05 -23.40
N ALA A 71 7.78 -1.16 -23.65
CA ALA A 71 8.13 -1.95 -24.83
C ALA A 71 7.71 -1.24 -26.13
N ALA A 72 6.51 -0.65 -26.17
CA ALA A 72 6.04 0.15 -27.30
C ALA A 72 6.91 1.40 -27.51
N ALA A 73 7.27 2.11 -26.43
CA ALA A 73 8.15 3.29 -26.52
C ALA A 73 9.54 2.94 -27.06
N HIS A 74 10.10 1.81 -26.63
CA HIS A 74 11.37 1.32 -27.17
C HIS A 74 11.26 0.97 -28.67
N SER A 75 10.23 0.23 -29.06
CA SER A 75 9.99 -0.19 -30.44
C SER A 75 9.70 0.99 -31.37
N LEU A 76 9.04 2.05 -30.90
CA LEU A 76 8.76 3.27 -31.66
C LEU A 76 9.94 4.27 -31.65
N GLY A 77 10.77 4.21 -30.62
CA GLY A 77 11.94 5.10 -30.49
C GLY A 77 12.94 4.92 -31.64
N THR A 78 13.20 3.67 -32.08
CA THR A 78 14.10 3.35 -33.15
C THR A 78 13.66 3.95 -34.50
N PRO A 79 12.43 3.74 -35.02
CA PRO A 79 11.98 4.34 -36.27
C PRO A 79 11.91 5.87 -36.19
N LEU A 80 11.53 6.45 -35.06
CA LEU A 80 11.55 7.91 -34.88
C LEU A 80 12.97 8.49 -34.92
N ALA A 81 13.95 7.81 -34.34
CA ALA A 81 15.35 8.21 -34.44
C ALA A 81 15.83 8.19 -35.92
N THR A 82 15.48 7.16 -36.68
CA THR A 82 15.79 7.05 -38.10
C THR A 82 15.15 8.19 -38.89
N ILE A 83 13.87 8.48 -38.69
CA ILE A 83 13.15 9.59 -39.34
C ILE A 83 13.84 10.91 -38.98
N SER A 84 14.23 11.12 -37.74
CA SER A 84 14.92 12.34 -37.31
C SER A 84 16.29 12.52 -38.01
N VAL A 85 17.04 11.44 -38.19
CA VAL A 85 18.34 11.47 -38.87
C VAL A 85 18.15 11.81 -40.34
N VAL A 86 17.25 11.10 -41.05
CA VAL A 86 16.96 11.35 -42.47
C VAL A 86 16.45 12.77 -42.68
N ALA A 87 15.55 13.25 -41.86
CA ALA A 87 15.04 14.63 -41.97
C ALA A 87 16.15 15.67 -41.76
N LYS A 88 17.10 15.46 -40.86
CA LYS A 88 18.26 16.34 -40.63
C LYS A 88 19.22 16.31 -41.82
N GLU A 89 19.42 15.17 -42.45
CA GLU A 89 20.24 15.09 -43.70
C GLU A 89 19.57 15.82 -44.83
N MET A 90 18.27 15.59 -45.08
CA MET A 90 17.51 16.35 -46.10
C MET A 90 17.57 17.86 -45.84
N ARG A 91 17.52 18.29 -44.56
CA ARG A 91 17.64 19.72 -44.21
C ARG A 91 18.95 20.32 -44.59
N LYS A 92 20.06 19.56 -44.56
CA LYS A 92 21.39 20.03 -44.96
C LYS A 92 21.49 20.20 -46.49
N GLU A 93 20.77 19.35 -47.26
CA GLU A 93 20.83 19.37 -48.72
C GLU A 93 19.95 20.46 -49.35
N VAL A 94 18.83 20.81 -48.71
CA VAL A 94 17.77 21.67 -49.31
C VAL A 94 18.08 23.16 -49.21
N GLY A 95 19.07 23.63 -48.45
CA GLY A 95 19.41 25.06 -48.34
C GLY A 95 18.30 25.88 -47.65
N ASP A 96 18.59 27.17 -47.34
CA ASP A 96 17.74 27.96 -46.42
C ASP A 96 16.49 28.64 -47.03
N ASN A 97 16.37 28.72 -48.35
CA ASN A 97 15.32 29.51 -49.02
C ASN A 97 14.23 28.67 -49.73
N SER A 98 14.12 27.41 -49.47
CA SER A 98 13.14 26.52 -50.06
C SER A 98 11.87 26.42 -49.25
N LYS A 99 10.70 26.28 -49.90
CA LYS A 99 9.43 25.97 -49.25
C LYS A 99 9.50 24.65 -48.46
N LEU A 100 10.30 23.71 -48.97
CA LEU A 100 10.60 22.41 -48.35
C LEU A 100 11.34 22.55 -46.99
N THR A 101 12.11 23.59 -46.79
CA THR A 101 12.86 23.82 -45.55
C THR A 101 11.93 23.90 -44.35
N LYS A 102 10.82 24.62 -44.47
CA LYS A 102 9.82 24.77 -43.39
C LYS A 102 9.14 23.44 -43.09
N ASP A 103 8.87 22.65 -44.11
CA ASP A 103 8.23 21.34 -43.94
C ASP A 103 9.18 20.34 -43.26
N ILE A 104 10.46 20.36 -43.60
CA ILE A 104 11.50 19.53 -42.98
C ILE A 104 11.73 19.96 -41.54
N ASP A 105 11.79 21.26 -41.23
CA ASP A 105 11.92 21.75 -39.86
C ASP A 105 10.73 21.40 -39.00
N LEU A 106 9.53 21.42 -39.58
CA LEU A 106 8.31 20.94 -38.89
C LEU A 106 8.41 19.44 -38.60
N LEU A 107 8.83 18.63 -39.57
CA LEU A 107 8.98 17.18 -39.43
C LEU A 107 10.00 16.83 -38.34
N ILE A 108 11.15 17.51 -38.29
CA ILE A 108 12.16 17.35 -37.24
C ILE A 108 11.55 17.69 -35.87
N SER A 109 10.87 18.83 -35.76
CA SER A 109 10.28 19.27 -34.50
C SER A 109 9.22 18.30 -33.99
N GLN A 110 8.36 17.76 -34.87
CA GLN A 110 7.33 16.78 -34.49
C GLN A 110 7.95 15.43 -34.08
N THR A 111 9.00 14.99 -34.75
CA THR A 111 9.71 13.75 -34.43
C THR A 111 10.37 13.84 -33.05
N ILE A 112 10.99 14.98 -32.73
CA ILE A 112 11.55 15.25 -31.40
C ILE A 112 10.44 15.23 -30.36
N ARG A 113 9.32 15.91 -30.62
CA ARG A 113 8.18 15.94 -29.70
C ARG A 113 7.59 14.54 -29.43
N CYS A 114 7.45 13.71 -30.47
CA CYS A 114 7.02 12.32 -30.32
C CYS A 114 8.01 11.53 -29.45
N SER A 115 9.33 11.69 -29.69
CA SER A 115 10.36 11.02 -28.89
C SER A 115 10.32 11.46 -27.41
N GLU A 116 10.07 12.75 -27.13
CA GLU A 116 9.92 13.24 -25.76
C GLU A 116 8.67 12.68 -25.07
N ILE A 117 7.55 12.58 -25.79
CA ILE A 117 6.32 11.97 -25.26
C ILE A 117 6.56 10.50 -24.92
N LEU A 118 7.17 9.75 -25.84
CA LEU A 118 7.52 8.34 -25.62
C LEU A 118 8.48 8.18 -24.43
N LYS A 119 9.48 9.04 -24.33
CA LYS A 119 10.41 9.05 -23.19
C LYS A 119 9.70 9.33 -21.88
N LYS A 120 8.74 10.26 -21.84
CA LYS A 120 7.93 10.53 -20.64
C LYS A 120 7.06 9.33 -20.27
N ILE A 121 6.47 8.63 -21.24
CA ILE A 121 5.68 7.42 -21.01
C ILE A 121 6.58 6.29 -20.47
N SER A 122 7.75 6.09 -21.06
CA SER A 122 8.74 5.10 -20.65
C SER A 122 9.34 5.42 -19.27
N GLN A 123 9.73 6.67 -19.01
CA GLN A 123 10.35 7.08 -17.74
C GLN A 123 9.40 6.98 -16.54
N LYS A 124 8.09 7.10 -16.73
CA LYS A 124 7.13 6.92 -15.66
C LYS A 124 7.09 5.47 -15.17
N LYS A 125 7.78 4.53 -15.85
CA LYS A 125 7.74 3.11 -15.54
C LYS A 125 8.95 2.30 -16.06
N ILE A 126 10.16 2.72 -15.80
CA ILE A 126 11.35 1.84 -15.90
C ILE A 126 11.38 0.91 -14.67
N ILE A 127 10.28 0.18 -14.43
CA ILE A 127 10.17 -0.63 -13.21
C ILE A 127 9.83 -2.10 -13.53
N SER A 128 9.69 -2.47 -14.79
CA SER A 128 9.34 -3.85 -15.17
C SER A 128 10.32 -4.52 -16.15
N ASP A 129 11.59 -4.13 -16.12
CA ASP A 129 12.60 -4.95 -16.81
C ASP A 129 12.92 -6.15 -15.90
N GLU A 130 12.89 -7.36 -16.45
CA GLU A 130 13.29 -8.59 -15.73
C GLU A 130 14.70 -8.47 -15.13
N PHE A 131 15.54 -7.58 -15.66
CA PHE A 131 16.85 -7.22 -15.16
C PHE A 131 16.81 -6.37 -13.86
N LEU A 132 15.67 -5.72 -13.56
CA LEU A 132 15.43 -4.93 -12.33
C LEU A 132 14.52 -5.68 -11.33
N SER A 133 14.27 -6.97 -11.56
CA SER A 133 13.47 -7.79 -10.65
C SER A 133 14.19 -8.09 -9.33
N SER A 134 15.51 -7.95 -9.27
CA SER A 134 16.32 -7.93 -8.05
C SER A 134 16.91 -6.53 -7.87
N MET A 135 16.31 -5.75 -7.02
CA MET A 135 16.72 -4.40 -6.63
C MET A 135 17.21 -4.46 -5.18
N GLY A 136 18.21 -3.70 -4.83
CA GLY A 136 18.57 -3.51 -3.45
C GLY A 136 17.40 -2.97 -2.63
N PHE A 137 17.22 -3.45 -1.41
CA PHE A 137 16.11 -2.99 -0.57
C PHE A 137 16.19 -1.49 -0.28
N GLU A 138 17.40 -0.97 -0.17
CA GLU A 138 17.67 0.46 -0.01
C GLU A 138 17.17 1.27 -1.22
N ASP A 139 17.49 0.82 -2.44
CA ASP A 139 17.06 1.47 -3.68
C ASP A 139 15.54 1.55 -3.80
N LEU A 140 14.84 0.47 -3.37
CA LEU A 140 13.37 0.43 -3.34
C LEU A 140 12.82 1.48 -2.38
N LEU A 141 13.39 1.60 -1.17
CA LEU A 141 12.96 2.61 -0.20
C LEU A 141 13.27 4.02 -0.67
N GLU A 142 14.44 4.26 -1.28
CA GLU A 142 14.78 5.56 -1.87
C GLU A 142 13.80 5.97 -2.96
N GLU A 143 13.40 5.04 -3.84
CA GLU A 143 12.39 5.30 -4.86
C GLU A 143 11.05 5.72 -4.25
N ILE A 144 10.59 4.99 -3.23
CA ILE A 144 9.36 5.31 -2.52
C ILE A 144 9.46 6.69 -1.86
N ILE A 145 10.54 6.95 -1.13
CA ILE A 145 10.82 8.21 -0.44
C ILE A 145 10.83 9.38 -1.43
N LYS A 146 11.50 9.22 -2.56
CA LYS A 146 11.58 10.25 -3.61
C LYS A 146 10.19 10.68 -4.08
N SER A 147 9.27 9.73 -4.27
CA SER A 147 7.89 10.04 -4.68
C SER A 147 7.12 10.88 -3.65
N PHE A 148 7.45 10.75 -2.36
CA PHE A 148 6.85 11.58 -1.30
C PHE A 148 7.55 12.94 -1.17
N LYS A 149 8.88 13.03 -1.35
CA LYS A 149 9.62 14.29 -1.36
C LYS A 149 9.15 15.23 -2.48
N GLU A 150 8.76 14.70 -3.63
CA GLU A 150 8.22 15.49 -4.74
C GLU A 150 6.81 16.05 -4.46
N SER A 151 6.06 15.45 -3.55
CA SER A 151 4.68 15.82 -3.23
C SER A 151 4.51 16.47 -1.86
N SER A 152 5.55 16.58 -1.05
CA SER A 152 5.51 17.08 0.33
C SER A 152 6.78 17.87 0.66
N GLU A 153 6.62 18.95 1.43
CA GLU A 153 7.74 19.75 1.98
C GLU A 153 8.37 19.14 3.24
N LYS A 154 7.98 17.92 3.63
CA LYS A 154 8.51 17.25 4.82
C LYS A 154 9.96 16.80 4.62
N ASN A 155 10.71 16.83 5.70
CA ASN A 155 12.10 16.39 5.74
C ASN A 155 12.17 14.88 5.99
N ILE A 156 12.34 14.10 4.94
CA ILE A 156 12.42 12.64 5.02
C ILE A 156 13.88 12.22 4.90
N LYS A 157 14.43 11.61 5.94
CA LYS A 157 15.80 11.07 5.97
C LYS A 157 15.77 9.55 5.94
N LEU A 158 16.69 8.95 5.16
CA LEU A 158 16.95 7.52 5.15
C LEU A 158 18.31 7.29 5.83
N ASN A 159 18.33 6.43 6.84
CA ASN A 159 19.54 5.93 7.47
C ASN A 159 19.68 4.45 7.18
N THR A 160 20.83 4.06 6.64
CA THR A 160 21.11 2.66 6.29
C THR A 160 22.36 2.23 7.04
N ASP A 161 22.31 1.05 7.64
CA ASP A 161 23.47 0.42 8.27
C ASP A 161 24.41 -0.13 7.19
N LYS A 162 25.73 -0.01 7.38
CA LYS A 162 26.73 -0.23 6.31
C LYS A 162 26.76 -1.64 5.70
N ASP A 163 26.17 -2.62 6.35
CA ASP A 163 26.20 -4.02 5.90
C ASP A 163 24.97 -4.47 5.07
N ILE A 164 24.05 -3.57 4.75
CA ILE A 164 22.74 -3.90 4.13
C ILE A 164 22.79 -4.01 2.60
N ASN A 165 23.84 -3.53 1.94
CA ASN A 165 23.97 -3.50 0.47
C ASN A 165 23.94 -4.87 -0.24
N LYS A 166 23.61 -5.96 0.48
CA LYS A 166 23.58 -7.34 -0.04
C LYS A 166 22.20 -7.99 -0.01
N ILE A 167 21.17 -7.28 0.49
CA ILE A 167 19.82 -7.88 0.56
C ILE A 167 19.08 -7.54 -0.72
N ASP A 168 19.16 -8.45 -1.68
CA ASP A 168 18.34 -8.40 -2.90
C ASP A 168 16.92 -8.83 -2.55
N ILE A 169 15.97 -7.96 -2.80
CA ILE A 169 14.55 -8.24 -2.63
C ILE A 169 13.88 -8.28 -3.99
N LYS A 170 13.05 -9.30 -4.18
CA LYS A 170 12.17 -9.34 -5.33
C LYS A 170 11.10 -8.27 -5.16
N ARG A 171 11.17 -7.22 -6.00
CA ARG A 171 10.14 -6.19 -6.05
C ARG A 171 8.79 -6.84 -6.34
N ASN A 172 7.80 -6.56 -5.51
CA ASN A 172 6.42 -6.92 -5.78
C ASN A 172 5.47 -5.78 -5.35
N PRO A 173 4.28 -5.69 -5.97
CA PRO A 173 3.32 -4.64 -5.65
C PRO A 173 2.88 -4.62 -4.19
N GLU A 174 2.80 -5.78 -3.54
CA GLU A 174 2.39 -5.90 -2.14
C GLU A 174 3.41 -5.22 -1.20
N LEU A 175 4.70 -5.46 -1.44
CA LEU A 175 5.79 -4.85 -0.68
C LEU A 175 5.81 -3.33 -0.86
N VAL A 176 5.77 -2.88 -2.12
CA VAL A 176 5.77 -1.44 -2.46
C VAL A 176 4.57 -0.75 -1.83
N TYR A 177 3.37 -1.30 -2.01
CA TYR A 177 2.14 -0.69 -1.50
C TYR A 177 2.09 -0.71 0.03
N GLY A 178 2.54 -1.80 0.65
CA GLY A 178 2.63 -1.93 2.10
C GLY A 178 3.53 -0.85 2.71
N LEU A 179 4.75 -0.70 2.20
CA LEU A 179 5.69 0.34 2.64
C LEU A 179 5.16 1.76 2.39
N ARG A 180 4.58 2.01 1.20
CA ARG A 180 3.98 3.31 0.88
C ARG A 180 2.86 3.71 1.83
N ASN A 181 2.07 2.78 2.34
CA ASN A 181 1.01 3.08 3.31
C ASN A 181 1.59 3.59 4.62
N PHE A 182 2.64 2.97 5.15
CA PHE A 182 3.26 3.41 6.41
C PHE A 182 4.04 4.71 6.24
N ILE A 183 4.84 4.85 5.17
CA ILE A 183 5.56 6.09 4.86
C ILE A 183 4.57 7.23 4.60
N GLY A 184 3.49 6.98 3.86
CA GLY A 184 2.44 7.97 3.62
C GLY A 184 1.71 8.40 4.88
N ASN A 185 1.51 7.50 5.85
CA ASN A 185 0.97 7.85 7.15
C ASN A 185 1.95 8.72 7.94
N ALA A 186 3.24 8.38 7.98
CA ALA A 186 4.27 9.21 8.61
C ALA A 186 4.31 10.61 7.99
N VAL A 187 4.28 10.72 6.65
CA VAL A 187 4.22 12.02 5.94
C VAL A 187 2.97 12.80 6.30
N LYS A 188 1.83 12.14 6.41
CA LYS A 188 0.55 12.78 6.72
C LYS A 188 0.48 13.31 8.14
N PHE A 189 1.01 12.56 9.11
CA PHE A 189 0.82 12.86 10.54
C PHE A 189 2.03 13.49 11.21
N SER A 190 3.23 13.47 10.60
CA SER A 190 4.40 14.20 11.10
C SER A 190 4.17 15.71 11.13
N ASN A 191 4.87 16.40 12.03
CA ASN A 191 4.97 17.85 11.97
C ASN A 191 5.90 18.28 10.84
N GLN A 192 7.15 17.82 10.82
CA GLN A 192 8.12 18.18 9.79
C GLN A 192 9.14 17.08 9.46
N ASN A 193 9.51 16.24 10.43
CA ASN A 193 10.62 15.31 10.29
C ASN A 193 10.16 13.87 10.30
N ILE A 194 10.73 13.09 9.39
CA ILE A 194 10.50 11.64 9.28
C ILE A 194 11.86 10.99 9.14
N LEU A 195 12.12 9.97 9.95
CA LEU A 195 13.33 9.17 9.90
C LEU A 195 12.96 7.74 9.53
N ILE A 196 13.55 7.24 8.46
CA ILE A 196 13.41 5.86 8.04
C ILE A 196 14.78 5.21 8.25
N SER A 197 14.84 4.15 9.04
CA SER A 197 16.07 3.45 9.34
C SER A 197 15.98 2.00 8.88
N ILE A 198 16.99 1.54 8.15
CA ILE A 198 17.16 0.14 7.79
C ILE A 198 18.27 -0.43 8.67
N ILE A 199 17.93 -1.46 9.43
CA ILE A 199 18.84 -2.13 10.35
C ILE A 199 18.80 -3.61 10.03
N SER A 200 19.96 -4.26 9.89
CA SER A 200 20.06 -5.69 9.73
C SER A 200 20.87 -6.28 10.86
N ASP A 201 20.35 -7.30 11.51
CA ASP A 201 21.16 -8.24 12.25
C ASP A 201 21.44 -9.46 11.34
N ASN A 202 22.28 -10.40 11.77
CA ASN A 202 22.68 -11.55 10.95
C ASN A 202 21.50 -12.46 10.52
N ILE A 203 20.29 -12.24 11.03
CA ILE A 203 19.14 -13.12 10.87
C ILE A 203 17.94 -12.35 10.33
N ASN A 204 17.73 -11.10 10.75
CA ASN A 204 16.52 -10.34 10.48
C ASN A 204 16.84 -8.97 9.87
N LEU A 205 15.92 -8.52 9.03
CA LEU A 205 15.89 -7.16 8.47
C LEU A 205 14.82 -6.34 9.19
N TYR A 206 15.17 -5.15 9.62
CA TYR A 206 14.24 -4.22 10.27
C TYR A 206 14.15 -2.94 9.47
N VAL A 207 12.93 -2.47 9.30
CA VAL A 207 12.65 -1.10 8.84
C VAL A 207 11.89 -0.39 9.94
N LEU A 208 12.45 0.71 10.43
CA LEU A 208 11.81 1.61 11.38
C LEU A 208 11.38 2.87 10.64
N ILE A 209 10.13 3.24 10.77
CA ILE A 209 9.58 4.49 10.25
C ILE A 209 9.13 5.30 11.45
N GLU A 210 9.81 6.40 11.69
CA GLU A 210 9.64 7.27 12.85
C GLU A 210 9.23 8.68 12.39
N ASP A 211 8.30 9.30 13.09
CA ASP A 211 7.87 10.66 12.80
C ASP A 211 7.90 11.55 14.06
N ASP A 212 7.82 12.86 13.86
CA ASP A 212 7.75 13.88 14.91
C ASP A 212 6.30 14.36 15.17
N GLY A 213 5.33 13.55 14.82
CA GLY A 213 3.92 13.84 15.02
C GLY A 213 3.44 13.57 16.45
N PRO A 214 2.12 13.58 16.67
CA PRO A 214 1.53 13.39 18.00
C PRO A 214 1.60 11.95 18.51
N GLY A 215 2.15 11.01 17.73
CA GLY A 215 2.14 9.59 18.04
C GLY A 215 0.79 8.91 17.81
N PHE A 216 0.72 7.62 18.11
CA PHE A 216 -0.53 6.87 18.08
C PHE A 216 -1.34 7.12 19.35
N PRO A 217 -2.66 7.38 19.28
CA PRO A 217 -3.50 7.46 20.45
C PRO A 217 -3.51 6.15 21.25
N GLU A 218 -3.39 6.24 22.58
CA GLU A 218 -3.29 5.07 23.47
C GLU A 218 -4.51 4.15 23.38
N ASP A 219 -5.70 4.70 23.11
CA ASP A 219 -6.95 3.97 22.97
C ASP A 219 -7.01 3.04 21.75
N ILE A 220 -6.15 3.27 20.75
CA ILE A 220 -6.17 2.49 19.51
C ILE A 220 -4.86 1.75 19.22
N ILE A 221 -3.76 2.02 19.93
CA ILE A 221 -2.44 1.45 19.61
C ILE A 221 -2.45 -0.08 19.54
N LYS A 222 -3.18 -0.75 20.44
CA LYS A 222 -3.32 -2.21 20.46
C LYS A 222 -4.17 -2.77 19.33
N ALA A 223 -5.01 -1.93 18.74
CA ALA A 223 -5.91 -2.31 17.68
C ALA A 223 -5.40 -1.84 16.29
N LEU A 224 -4.25 -1.13 16.24
CA LEU A 224 -3.67 -0.69 14.97
C LEU A 224 -3.40 -1.88 14.04
N GLY A 225 -3.81 -1.72 12.79
CA GLY A 225 -3.78 -2.80 11.81
C GLY A 225 -5.08 -3.61 11.71
N GLU A 226 -6.11 -3.33 12.52
CA GLU A 226 -7.46 -3.81 12.26
C GLU A 226 -8.20 -2.85 11.31
N PRO A 227 -9.17 -3.35 10.51
CA PRO A 227 -9.88 -2.50 9.55
C PRO A 227 -10.85 -1.52 10.24
N TYR A 228 -10.98 -0.34 9.67
CA TYR A 228 -11.93 0.71 10.09
C TYR A 228 -11.76 1.23 11.52
N ILE A 229 -10.54 1.20 12.04
CA ILE A 229 -10.25 1.78 13.34
C ILE A 229 -10.32 3.31 13.24
N LYS A 230 -11.07 3.91 14.16
CA LYS A 230 -11.14 5.36 14.36
C LYS A 230 -10.88 5.66 15.81
N SER A 231 -9.90 6.50 16.11
CA SER A 231 -9.73 7.06 17.43
C SER A 231 -10.93 7.95 17.80
N ARG A 232 -11.31 7.96 19.08
CA ARG A 232 -12.30 8.89 19.65
C ARG A 232 -11.70 10.27 19.93
N SER A 233 -10.37 10.43 19.80
CA SER A 233 -9.69 11.70 20.05
C SER A 233 -10.08 12.78 19.03
N LYS A 234 -10.13 14.04 19.47
CA LYS A 234 -10.47 15.20 18.61
C LYS A 234 -9.52 15.38 17.41
N LEU A 235 -8.28 14.91 17.53
CA LEU A 235 -7.26 14.95 16.47
C LEU A 235 -7.62 14.14 15.21
N SER A 236 -8.53 13.16 15.32
CA SER A 236 -8.95 12.34 14.16
C SER A 236 -10.09 12.95 13.34
N LYS A 237 -10.72 14.05 13.79
CA LYS A 237 -11.89 14.62 13.11
C LYS A 237 -11.56 15.41 11.84
N ASP A 238 -10.41 16.07 11.80
CA ASP A 238 -10.04 16.95 10.66
C ASP A 238 -9.19 16.26 9.58
N ASN A 239 -8.52 15.15 9.90
CA ASN A 239 -7.66 14.42 8.96
C ASN A 239 -8.16 12.98 8.68
N GLY A 240 -9.44 12.72 8.83
CA GLY A 240 -10.06 11.41 8.83
C GLY A 240 -9.93 10.64 7.51
N GLY A 241 -8.96 9.74 7.46
CA GLY A 241 -8.98 8.62 6.53
C GLY A 241 -9.97 7.54 7.01
N LEU A 242 -10.33 6.61 6.11
CA LEU A 242 -11.22 5.47 6.40
C LEU A 242 -10.68 4.48 7.45
N GLY A 243 -9.46 4.71 8.00
CA GLY A 243 -8.78 3.78 8.92
C GLY A 243 -8.36 2.47 8.24
N LEU A 244 -8.24 2.48 6.92
CA LEU A 244 -7.87 1.31 6.12
C LEU A 244 -6.39 1.25 5.77
N GLY A 245 -5.69 2.39 5.72
CA GLY A 245 -4.28 2.44 5.28
C GLY A 245 -3.38 1.54 6.12
N THR A 246 -3.43 1.67 7.44
CA THR A 246 -2.64 0.86 8.38
C THR A 246 -3.00 -0.63 8.28
N PHE A 247 -4.30 -0.96 8.16
CA PHE A 247 -4.75 -2.34 7.93
C PHE A 247 -4.20 -2.92 6.62
N LEU A 248 -4.32 -2.16 5.52
CA LEU A 248 -3.84 -2.59 4.21
C LEU A 248 -2.33 -2.77 4.22
N GLY A 249 -1.60 -1.79 4.75
CA GLY A 249 -0.14 -1.85 4.86
C GLY A 249 0.31 -3.07 5.66
N LYS A 250 -0.28 -3.31 6.83
CA LYS A 250 0.00 -4.47 7.68
C LYS A 250 -0.31 -5.78 6.95
N THR A 251 -1.52 -5.94 6.41
CA THR A 251 -1.94 -7.18 5.72
C THR A 251 -1.02 -7.51 4.55
N LEU A 252 -0.63 -6.52 3.75
CA LEU A 252 0.24 -6.74 2.60
C LEU A 252 1.65 -7.18 3.00
N LEU A 253 2.24 -6.54 4.01
CA LEU A 253 3.58 -6.90 4.47
C LEU A 253 3.59 -8.23 5.25
N GLU A 254 2.54 -8.54 6.02
CA GLU A 254 2.40 -9.86 6.67
C GLU A 254 2.31 -11.00 5.65
N ARG A 255 1.70 -10.79 4.48
CA ARG A 255 1.73 -11.76 3.36
C ARG A 255 3.14 -11.95 2.79
N GLN A 256 4.02 -10.99 2.98
CA GLN A 256 5.45 -11.07 2.65
C GLN A 256 6.29 -11.52 3.86
N SER A 257 5.68 -12.22 4.82
CA SER A 257 6.30 -12.75 6.04
C SER A 257 6.88 -11.69 6.98
N ALA A 258 6.46 -10.44 6.87
CA ALA A 258 6.86 -9.39 7.80
C ALA A 258 6.01 -9.42 9.09
N ILE A 259 6.63 -9.02 10.20
CA ILE A 259 5.96 -8.77 11.47
C ILE A 259 5.95 -7.26 11.72
N ILE A 260 4.77 -6.68 11.95
CA ILE A 260 4.61 -5.25 12.13
C ILE A 260 4.20 -4.94 13.57
N SER A 261 4.90 -4.00 14.21
CA SER A 261 4.57 -3.46 15.51
C SER A 261 4.49 -1.94 15.48
N PHE A 262 3.70 -1.37 16.39
CA PHE A 262 3.43 0.04 16.53
C PHE A 262 3.78 0.49 17.94
N GLU A 263 4.55 1.56 18.05
CA GLU A 263 5.05 2.11 19.31
C GLU A 263 5.00 3.64 19.26
N ASN A 264 5.07 4.28 20.42
CA ASN A 264 5.24 5.71 20.56
C ASN A 264 6.55 6.03 21.28
N GLY A 265 7.10 7.20 20.97
CA GLY A 265 8.33 7.68 21.59
C GLY A 265 9.55 7.07 20.91
N SER A 266 10.45 7.90 20.49
CA SER A 266 11.73 7.55 19.92
C SER A 266 12.60 8.79 19.87
N SER A 267 13.59 8.79 18.99
CA SER A 267 14.44 9.96 18.69
C SER A 267 13.62 11.20 18.30
N LEU A 268 12.44 11.04 17.70
CA LEU A 268 11.58 12.14 17.25
C LEU A 268 10.33 12.37 18.12
N ASN A 269 10.10 11.56 19.17
CA ASN A 269 8.96 11.64 20.10
C ASN A 269 7.56 11.49 19.49
N GLY A 270 7.45 10.94 18.29
CA GLY A 270 6.18 10.69 17.60
C GLY A 270 5.82 9.22 17.50
N ALA A 271 5.24 8.82 16.38
CA ALA A 271 4.87 7.44 16.11
C ALA A 271 6.05 6.64 15.53
N ILE A 272 6.11 5.36 15.87
CA ILE A 272 7.07 4.41 15.34
C ILE A 272 6.32 3.24 14.72
N VAL A 273 6.63 2.93 13.47
CA VAL A 273 6.25 1.66 12.83
C VAL A 273 7.50 0.83 12.64
N LYS A 274 7.54 -0.34 13.26
CA LYS A 274 8.63 -1.29 13.14
C LYS A 274 8.18 -2.49 12.33
N ILE A 275 8.90 -2.76 11.24
CA ILE A 275 8.65 -3.85 10.32
C ILE A 275 9.86 -4.76 10.37
N LYS A 276 9.64 -6.06 10.58
CA LYS A 276 10.68 -7.08 10.74
C LYS A 276 10.43 -8.21 9.74
N TRP A 277 11.45 -8.58 9.01
CA TRP A 277 11.53 -9.81 8.21
C TRP A 277 12.53 -10.79 8.75
#